data_3d79dd48b15614e63a27ea29f7db543f
#
_entry.id   3d79dd48b15614e63a27ea29f7db543f
#
_cell.length_a   1.000
_cell.length_b   1.000
_cell.length_c   1.000
_cell.angle_alpha   90.00
_cell.angle_beta   90.00
_cell.angle_gamma   90.00
#
_symmetry.space_group_name_H-M   'P 1'
#
loop_
_entity.id
_entity.type
_entity.pdbx_description
1 polymer ?
#
loop_
_entity_poly.entity_id
_entity_poly.type
_entity_poly.pdbx_seq_one_letter_code
_entity_poly.pdbx_strand_id
1 'polypeptide(L)'
;MLAYFDRLFDGRKLGILGYNRQRIPGNWKLMQENIKDPYHPGLLHTWFVTFGLWRADNRSALKMDKHHRHAAMISTRGNAGTASDVSQVSSFKADMQLHDPRFLDIVPEPWWGGPTAVMTTLFPSVILQQQVNSVSTRHIQPDGHGAFKFEWTHFGFEDDSPEMTQRRLRQANLFGPAGFVAADDGEVIEHSQSAFESKPFHRALAELGGHEVGDTDHMVTETLIRGMYRYWREVMEAP
;
A
#
# COMPACT_ATOMS: atom_id res chain seq x y z
N MET A 1 -12.96 -10.40 -5.39
CA MET A 1 -12.68 -9.62 -4.17
C MET A 1 -12.68 -10.48 -2.91
N LEU A 2 -13.69 -11.33 -2.67
CA LEU A 2 -13.74 -12.19 -1.47
C LEU A 2 -12.48 -13.06 -1.30
N ALA A 3 -11.99 -13.69 -2.36
CA ALA A 3 -10.77 -14.50 -2.29
C ALA A 3 -9.54 -13.73 -1.79
N TYR A 4 -9.45 -12.43 -2.02
CA TYR A 4 -8.37 -11.60 -1.50
C TYR A 4 -8.58 -11.22 -0.02
N PHE A 5 -9.84 -11.16 0.40
CA PHE A 5 -10.18 -11.01 1.81
C PHE A 5 -9.86 -12.31 2.58
N ASP A 6 -10.36 -13.44 2.09
CA ASP A 6 -10.16 -14.75 2.71
C ASP A 6 -8.67 -15.09 2.84
N ARG A 7 -7.89 -14.74 1.79
CA ARG A 7 -6.44 -14.93 1.78
C ARG A 7 -5.74 -14.31 2.98
N LEU A 8 -6.16 -13.13 3.44
CA LEU A 8 -5.49 -12.44 4.54
C LEU A 8 -5.55 -13.25 5.84
N PHE A 9 -6.62 -13.98 6.02
CA PHE A 9 -6.89 -14.73 7.24
C PHE A 9 -6.50 -16.22 7.14
N ASP A 10 -6.42 -16.77 5.92
CA ASP A 10 -5.99 -18.15 5.61
C ASP A 10 -6.66 -19.23 6.47
N GLY A 11 -7.82 -18.96 7.06
CA GLY A 11 -8.47 -19.88 8.01
C GLY A 11 -7.70 -20.13 9.32
N ARG A 12 -6.54 -19.49 9.51
CA ARG A 12 -5.71 -19.56 10.72
C ARG A 12 -6.24 -18.62 11.78
N LYS A 13 -6.03 -18.95 13.03
CA LYS A 13 -6.37 -18.05 14.13
C LYS A 13 -5.42 -16.88 14.21
N LEU A 14 -5.99 -15.67 14.17
CA LEU A 14 -5.26 -14.42 14.25
C LEU A 14 -5.03 -14.02 15.72
N GLY A 15 -3.80 -13.59 16.01
CA GLY A 15 -3.44 -12.88 17.21
C GLY A 15 -3.15 -11.40 16.89
N ILE A 16 -3.57 -10.48 17.73
CA ILE A 16 -3.23 -9.07 17.58
C ILE A 16 -1.83 -8.84 18.15
N LEU A 17 -0.93 -8.32 17.31
CA LEU A 17 0.45 -7.98 17.71
C LEU A 17 0.55 -6.54 18.24
N GLY A 18 -0.33 -5.64 17.79
CA GLY A 18 -0.31 -4.25 18.23
C GLY A 18 -1.07 -3.31 17.32
N TYR A 19 -1.06 -2.05 17.71
CA TYR A 19 -1.76 -0.96 17.02
C TYR A 19 -0.81 0.21 16.80
N ASN A 20 -0.99 0.87 15.66
CA ASN A 20 -0.45 2.21 15.44
C ASN A 20 -1.60 3.16 15.11
N ARG A 21 -1.46 4.41 15.52
CA ARG A 21 -2.40 5.48 15.19
C ARG A 21 -1.64 6.73 14.86
N GLN A 22 -2.04 7.39 13.80
CA GLN A 22 -1.52 8.68 13.43
C GLN A 22 -2.65 9.58 12.97
N ARG A 23 -2.48 10.89 13.13
CA ARG A 23 -3.33 11.90 12.53
C ARG A 23 -2.55 12.56 11.41
N ILE A 24 -3.11 12.50 10.20
CA ILE A 24 -2.49 13.06 9.00
C ILE A 24 -3.27 14.32 8.60
N PRO A 25 -2.59 15.46 8.43
CA PRO A 25 -3.20 16.68 7.88
C PRO A 25 -3.46 16.50 6.38
N GLY A 26 -4.63 16.00 6.04
CA GLY A 26 -5.03 15.75 4.65
C GLY A 26 -6.44 15.23 4.55
N ASN A 27 -7.07 15.43 3.41
CA ASN A 27 -8.38 14.84 3.15
C ASN A 27 -8.24 13.31 3.05
N TRP A 28 -9.17 12.59 3.65
CA TRP A 28 -9.16 11.12 3.68
C TRP A 28 -9.09 10.46 2.29
N LYS A 29 -9.60 11.13 1.25
CA LYS A 29 -9.54 10.62 -0.13
C LYS A 29 -8.12 10.55 -0.67
N LEU A 30 -7.23 11.45 -0.24
CA LEU A 30 -5.82 11.41 -0.65
C LEU A 30 -5.14 10.11 -0.20
N MET A 31 -5.47 9.62 1.01
CA MET A 31 -4.97 8.30 1.44
C MET A 31 -5.59 7.16 0.61
N GLN A 32 -6.86 7.28 0.21
CA GLN A 32 -7.46 6.28 -0.68
C GLN A 32 -6.86 6.29 -2.09
N GLU A 33 -6.47 7.44 -2.60
CA GLU A 33 -5.71 7.56 -3.83
C GLU A 33 -4.33 6.94 -3.68
N ASN A 34 -3.59 7.31 -2.64
CA ASN A 34 -2.26 6.79 -2.34
C ASN A 34 -2.24 5.25 -2.30
N ILE A 35 -3.18 4.63 -1.60
CA ILE A 35 -3.28 3.15 -1.53
C ILE A 35 -3.73 2.52 -2.85
N LYS A 36 -4.28 3.28 -3.78
CA LYS A 36 -4.69 2.82 -5.12
C LYS A 36 -3.74 3.21 -6.23
N ASP A 37 -2.68 3.92 -5.89
CA ASP A 37 -1.61 4.30 -6.77
C ASP A 37 -0.46 3.26 -6.67
N PRO A 38 -0.34 2.35 -7.64
CA PRO A 38 0.65 1.28 -7.55
C PRO A 38 2.05 1.68 -8.02
N TYR A 39 2.22 2.85 -8.61
CA TYR A 39 3.50 3.30 -9.17
C TYR A 39 4.26 4.29 -8.28
N HIS A 40 3.57 5.02 -7.37
CA HIS A 40 4.25 5.97 -6.48
C HIS A 40 5.38 5.35 -5.65
N PRO A 41 5.32 4.07 -5.21
CA PRO A 41 6.42 3.49 -4.46
C PRO A 41 7.77 3.55 -5.18
N GLY A 42 7.74 3.50 -6.51
CA GLY A 42 8.94 3.65 -7.34
C GLY A 42 9.50 5.07 -7.38
N LEU A 43 8.70 6.06 -7.04
CA LEU A 43 9.05 7.48 -7.09
C LEU A 43 9.28 8.06 -5.68
N LEU A 44 8.42 7.70 -4.74
CA LEU A 44 8.38 8.26 -3.38
C LEU A 44 9.23 7.44 -2.41
N HIS A 45 9.03 6.12 -2.37
CA HIS A 45 9.67 5.26 -1.39
C HIS A 45 11.06 4.84 -1.81
N THR A 46 11.97 5.76 -1.74
CA THR A 46 13.40 5.55 -2.04
C THR A 46 13.97 4.30 -1.37
N TRP A 47 13.56 4.04 -0.13
CA TRP A 47 14.00 2.87 0.62
C TRP A 47 13.55 1.56 -0.04
N PHE A 48 12.32 1.49 -0.53
CA PHE A 48 11.81 0.30 -1.25
C PHE A 48 12.61 -0.03 -2.49
N VAL A 49 12.91 1.00 -3.28
CA VAL A 49 13.70 0.84 -4.51
C VAL A 49 15.13 0.44 -4.19
N THR A 50 15.75 1.14 -3.22
CA THR A 50 17.15 0.92 -2.82
C THR A 50 17.40 -0.52 -2.36
N PHE A 51 16.48 -1.08 -1.57
CA PHE A 51 16.63 -2.41 -1.00
C PHE A 51 15.81 -3.49 -1.74
N GLY A 52 15.32 -3.19 -2.94
CA GLY A 52 14.70 -4.15 -3.84
C GLY A 52 13.37 -4.74 -3.36
N LEU A 53 12.65 -4.03 -2.49
CA LEU A 53 11.29 -4.42 -2.07
C LEU A 53 10.24 -4.03 -3.11
N TRP A 54 10.51 -2.98 -3.88
CA TRP A 54 9.72 -2.60 -5.03
C TRP A 54 10.58 -2.65 -6.29
N ARG A 55 10.01 -3.21 -7.37
CA ARG A 55 10.64 -3.30 -8.69
C ARG A 55 9.57 -3.16 -9.76
N ALA A 56 9.86 -2.43 -10.81
CA ALA A 56 8.95 -2.24 -11.93
C ALA A 56 8.66 -3.53 -12.71
N ASP A 57 9.59 -4.50 -12.68
CA ASP A 57 9.48 -5.80 -13.33
C ASP A 57 8.79 -6.90 -12.48
N ASN A 58 8.32 -6.57 -11.28
CA ASN A 58 7.52 -7.50 -10.50
C ASN A 58 6.22 -7.83 -11.26
N ARG A 59 5.86 -9.11 -11.30
CA ARG A 59 4.54 -9.50 -11.78
C ARG A 59 3.48 -8.86 -10.89
N SER A 60 2.55 -8.16 -11.52
CA SER A 60 1.51 -7.44 -10.81
C SER A 60 0.16 -7.64 -11.46
N ALA A 61 -0.88 -7.43 -10.69
CA ALA A 61 -2.24 -7.36 -11.19
C ALA A 61 -3.04 -6.37 -10.34
N LEU A 62 -3.85 -5.58 -11.01
CA LEU A 62 -4.82 -4.70 -10.38
C LEU A 62 -6.21 -5.23 -10.68
N LYS A 63 -7.02 -5.40 -9.65
CA LYS A 63 -8.36 -5.96 -9.75
C LYS A 63 -9.37 -5.05 -9.09
N MET A 64 -10.56 -4.95 -9.68
CA MET A 64 -11.67 -4.21 -9.11
C MET A 64 -12.92 -5.08 -8.98
N ASP A 65 -13.83 -4.68 -8.09
CA ASP A 65 -15.18 -5.25 -8.11
C ASP A 65 -16.00 -4.64 -9.26
N LYS A 66 -17.14 -5.23 -9.54
CA LYS A 66 -18.03 -4.81 -10.66
C LYS A 66 -18.54 -3.37 -10.59
N HIS A 67 -18.47 -2.74 -9.42
CA HIS A 67 -18.86 -1.34 -9.20
C HIS A 67 -17.65 -0.40 -9.09
N HIS A 68 -16.44 -0.90 -9.28
CA HIS A 68 -15.17 -0.16 -9.19
C HIS A 68 -14.88 0.50 -7.83
N ARG A 69 -15.62 0.12 -6.79
CA ARG A 69 -15.50 0.69 -5.44
C ARG A 69 -14.39 0.06 -4.60
N HIS A 70 -14.22 -1.26 -4.75
CA HIS A 70 -13.21 -2.05 -4.07
C HIS A 70 -12.12 -2.46 -5.05
N ALA A 71 -10.89 -2.49 -4.56
CA ALA A 71 -9.76 -2.86 -5.41
C ALA A 71 -8.78 -3.77 -4.68
N ALA A 72 -8.04 -4.56 -5.43
CA ALA A 72 -6.91 -5.31 -4.94
C ALA A 72 -5.70 -5.04 -5.82
N MET A 73 -4.58 -4.68 -5.20
CA MET A 73 -3.26 -4.63 -5.82
C MET A 73 -2.50 -5.89 -5.41
N ILE A 74 -1.99 -6.59 -6.39
CA ILE A 74 -1.33 -7.88 -6.22
C ILE A 74 0.06 -7.78 -6.83
N SER A 75 1.08 -8.16 -6.07
CA SER A 75 2.46 -8.21 -6.56
C SER A 75 3.11 -9.52 -6.19
N THR A 76 3.88 -10.06 -7.11
CA THR A 76 4.71 -11.24 -6.89
C THR A 76 6.16 -10.82 -7.06
N ARG A 77 6.95 -10.93 -6.00
CA ARG A 77 8.37 -10.65 -6.04
C ARG A 77 9.05 -11.68 -6.94
N GLY A 78 9.80 -11.19 -7.93
CA GLY A 78 10.69 -12.03 -8.73
C GLY A 78 11.86 -12.58 -7.92
N ASN A 79 12.54 -13.57 -8.45
CA ASN A 79 13.77 -14.08 -7.84
C ASN A 79 14.78 -12.94 -7.70
N ALA A 80 15.41 -12.84 -6.54
CA ALA A 80 16.39 -11.82 -6.16
C ALA A 80 17.71 -11.85 -6.97
N GLY A 81 17.69 -12.26 -8.22
CA GLY A 81 18.88 -12.59 -9.02
C GLY A 81 19.39 -11.53 -9.98
N THR A 82 18.62 -10.52 -10.29
CA THR A 82 19.10 -9.40 -11.11
C THR A 82 18.73 -8.10 -10.43
N ALA A 83 19.71 -7.39 -9.92
CA ALA A 83 19.54 -5.97 -9.67
C ALA A 83 18.99 -5.38 -10.98
N SER A 84 17.72 -4.92 -10.96
CA SER A 84 17.27 -4.06 -12.05
C SER A 84 18.30 -2.96 -12.16
N ASP A 85 18.56 -2.53 -13.36
CA ASP A 85 19.52 -1.45 -13.63
C ASP A 85 19.01 -0.16 -12.98
N VAL A 86 19.12 -0.09 -11.66
CA VAL A 86 18.97 1.11 -10.84
C VAL A 86 20.25 1.95 -10.90
N SER A 87 21.18 1.58 -11.79
CA SER A 87 22.47 2.26 -11.89
C SER A 87 22.33 3.76 -12.18
N GLN A 88 21.26 4.16 -12.86
CA GLN A 88 20.97 5.59 -13.09
C GLN A 88 20.37 6.31 -11.86
N VAL A 89 19.74 5.60 -10.95
CA VAL A 89 19.23 6.13 -9.68
C VAL A 89 20.19 5.84 -8.53
N SER A 90 21.07 4.86 -8.69
CA SER A 90 21.95 4.32 -7.66
C SER A 90 23.18 5.17 -7.37
N SER A 91 23.54 6.14 -8.21
CA SER A 91 24.70 6.99 -7.95
C SER A 91 24.64 7.73 -6.61
N PHE A 92 23.44 7.93 -6.08
CA PHE A 92 23.21 8.50 -4.76
C PHE A 92 23.22 7.48 -3.61
N LYS A 93 23.13 6.17 -3.90
CA LYS A 93 22.76 5.14 -2.91
C LYS A 93 23.61 3.86 -2.99
N ALA A 94 24.61 3.81 -3.84
CA ALA A 94 25.48 2.63 -4.03
C ALA A 94 26.12 2.15 -2.71
N ASP A 95 26.30 3.04 -1.75
CA ASP A 95 26.94 2.76 -0.45
C ASP A 95 25.96 2.63 0.72
N MET A 96 24.65 2.72 0.48
CA MET A 96 23.66 2.58 1.56
C MET A 96 23.54 1.13 2.01
N GLN A 97 23.89 0.89 3.26
CA GLN A 97 23.72 -0.40 3.91
C GLN A 97 22.73 -0.27 5.07
N LEU A 98 21.90 -1.29 5.25
CA LEU A 98 21.03 -1.35 6.42
C LEU A 98 21.88 -1.65 7.66
N HIS A 99 21.70 -0.86 8.69
CA HIS A 99 22.29 -1.13 10.01
C HIS A 99 21.78 -2.47 10.57
N ASP A 100 20.51 -2.79 10.34
CA ASP A 100 19.91 -4.06 10.71
C ASP A 100 19.33 -4.76 9.45
N PRO A 101 20.07 -5.71 8.84
CA PRO A 101 19.63 -6.41 7.65
C PRO A 101 18.37 -7.29 7.88
N ARG A 102 18.00 -7.55 9.14
CA ARG A 102 16.81 -8.34 9.47
C ARG A 102 15.50 -7.68 9.05
N PHE A 103 15.49 -6.38 8.74
CA PHE A 103 14.35 -5.72 8.10
C PHE A 103 14.01 -6.32 6.72
N LEU A 104 15.00 -6.87 6.04
CA LEU A 104 14.82 -7.55 4.74
C LEU A 104 14.67 -9.07 4.86
N ASP A 105 14.65 -9.60 6.07
CA ASP A 105 14.47 -11.04 6.33
C ASP A 105 13.03 -11.47 6.02
N ILE A 106 12.84 -12.04 4.83
CA ILE A 106 11.56 -12.49 4.31
C ILE A 106 11.61 -14.02 4.18
N VAL A 107 10.62 -14.68 4.79
CA VAL A 107 10.45 -16.11 4.70
C VAL A 107 9.18 -16.41 3.88
N PRO A 108 9.27 -17.23 2.83
CA PRO A 108 8.11 -17.69 2.10
C PRO A 108 7.11 -18.40 3.02
N GLU A 109 5.84 -18.04 2.91
CA GLU A 109 4.75 -18.71 3.63
C GLU A 109 3.87 -19.48 2.64
N PRO A 110 3.52 -20.74 2.93
CA PRO A 110 2.77 -21.60 1.98
C PRO A 110 1.44 -21.00 1.53
N TRP A 111 0.78 -20.27 2.42
CA TRP A 111 -0.52 -19.66 2.17
C TRP A 111 -0.49 -18.46 1.19
N TRP A 112 0.69 -17.97 0.81
CA TRP A 112 0.78 -16.87 -0.16
C TRP A 112 0.27 -17.27 -1.55
N GLY A 113 0.43 -18.52 -1.98
CA GLY A 113 -0.02 -18.98 -3.29
C GLY A 113 0.63 -18.25 -4.46
N GLY A 114 1.88 -17.77 -4.30
CA GLY A 114 2.65 -17.02 -5.28
C GLY A 114 2.78 -15.52 -5.01
N PRO A 115 1.69 -14.72 -4.84
CA PRO A 115 1.82 -13.30 -4.52
C PRO A 115 2.53 -13.06 -3.19
N THR A 116 3.47 -12.10 -3.19
CA THR A 116 4.21 -11.69 -1.99
C THR A 116 3.64 -10.45 -1.32
N ALA A 117 2.78 -9.73 -2.04
CA ALA A 117 2.02 -8.61 -1.49
C ALA A 117 0.62 -8.59 -2.09
N VAL A 118 -0.38 -8.40 -1.24
CA VAL A 118 -1.77 -8.16 -1.62
C VAL A 118 -2.32 -7.05 -0.74
N MET A 119 -2.71 -5.94 -1.37
CA MET A 119 -3.43 -4.86 -0.71
C MET A 119 -4.84 -4.79 -1.26
N THR A 120 -5.83 -5.00 -0.40
CA THR A 120 -7.25 -4.91 -0.75
C THR A 120 -7.86 -3.68 -0.10
N THR A 121 -8.39 -2.78 -0.91
CA THR A 121 -9.08 -1.59 -0.44
C THR A 121 -10.59 -1.80 -0.48
N LEU A 122 -11.22 -1.69 0.67
CA LEU A 122 -12.67 -1.71 0.83
C LEU A 122 -13.15 -0.28 1.02
N PHE A 123 -13.73 0.29 -0.03
CA PHE A 123 -14.28 1.65 0.03
C PHE A 123 -15.38 1.76 1.11
N PRO A 124 -15.41 2.85 1.89
CA PRO A 124 -14.59 4.05 1.75
C PRO A 124 -13.29 4.05 2.57
N SER A 125 -13.09 3.16 3.53
CA SER A 125 -12.15 3.47 4.62
C SER A 125 -11.29 2.31 5.14
N VAL A 126 -11.46 1.09 4.64
CA VAL A 126 -10.73 -0.08 5.16
C VAL A 126 -9.74 -0.60 4.14
N ILE A 127 -8.54 -0.89 4.59
CA ILE A 127 -7.49 -1.54 3.80
C ILE A 127 -7.09 -2.83 4.51
N LEU A 128 -7.02 -3.90 3.76
CA LEU A 128 -6.49 -5.19 4.20
C LEU A 128 -5.16 -5.40 3.49
N GLN A 129 -4.10 -5.64 4.23
CA GLN A 129 -2.77 -5.77 3.66
C GLN A 129 -2.05 -7.01 4.16
N GLN A 130 -1.57 -7.80 3.23
CA GLN A 130 -0.44 -8.68 3.42
C GLN A 130 0.70 -8.11 2.59
N GLN A 131 1.81 -7.84 3.22
CA GLN A 131 3.03 -7.41 2.54
C GLN A 131 4.20 -8.20 3.13
N VAL A 132 4.75 -9.07 2.32
CA VAL A 132 5.67 -10.13 2.74
C VAL A 132 5.13 -10.83 4.00
N ASN A 133 5.84 -10.90 5.11
CA ASN A 133 5.34 -11.56 6.31
C ASN A 133 4.44 -10.66 7.20
N SER A 134 4.31 -9.37 6.89
CA SER A 134 3.43 -8.48 7.64
C SER A 134 1.98 -8.62 7.20
N VAL A 135 1.09 -8.72 8.18
CA VAL A 135 -0.37 -8.77 7.98
C VAL A 135 -1.01 -7.66 8.81
N SER A 136 -1.82 -6.83 8.19
CA SER A 136 -2.47 -5.73 8.88
C SER A 136 -3.80 -5.34 8.27
N THR A 137 -4.65 -4.72 9.07
CA THR A 137 -5.74 -3.89 8.59
C THR A 137 -5.44 -2.43 8.88
N ARG A 138 -5.91 -1.55 8.02
CA ARG A 138 -5.84 -0.09 8.23
C ARG A 138 -7.23 0.49 8.10
N HIS A 139 -7.52 1.47 8.94
CA HIS A 139 -8.79 2.18 8.92
C HIS A 139 -8.56 3.67 8.80
N ILE A 140 -9.20 4.29 7.83
CA ILE A 140 -9.18 5.74 7.60
C ILE A 140 -10.44 6.32 8.25
N GLN A 141 -10.28 7.19 9.22
CA GLN A 141 -11.38 7.89 9.89
C GLN A 141 -11.27 9.38 9.60
N PRO A 142 -12.19 9.96 8.81
CA PRO A 142 -12.21 11.41 8.58
C PRO A 142 -12.26 12.20 9.90
N ASP A 143 -11.45 13.26 9.97
CA ASP A 143 -11.39 14.20 11.08
C ASP A 143 -11.56 15.63 10.52
N GLY A 144 -12.74 15.90 9.97
CA GLY A 144 -13.03 17.08 9.18
C GLY A 144 -12.59 16.96 7.71
N HIS A 145 -12.50 18.12 7.03
CA HIS A 145 -12.13 18.15 5.61
C HIS A 145 -10.62 18.07 5.37
N GLY A 146 -9.83 18.57 6.30
CA GLY A 146 -8.38 18.73 6.17
C GLY A 146 -7.58 17.76 7.00
N ALA A 147 -8.18 16.74 7.59
CA ALA A 147 -7.45 15.74 8.35
C ALA A 147 -8.18 14.40 8.43
N PHE A 148 -7.43 13.35 8.72
CA PHE A 148 -7.98 12.04 9.08
C PHE A 148 -7.09 11.34 10.11
N LYS A 149 -7.70 10.40 10.85
CA LYS A 149 -6.98 9.44 11.67
C LYS A 149 -6.75 8.18 10.85
N PHE A 150 -5.55 7.64 10.92
CA PHE A 150 -5.16 6.42 10.24
C PHE A 150 -4.74 5.39 11.28
N GLU A 151 -5.56 4.39 11.45
CA GLU A 151 -5.38 3.35 12.46
C GLU A 151 -4.93 2.05 11.81
N TRP A 152 -3.91 1.46 12.38
CA TRP A 152 -3.35 0.18 11.96
C TRP A 152 -3.59 -0.86 13.04
N THR A 153 -4.02 -2.05 12.65
CA THR A 153 -3.98 -3.23 13.50
C THR A 153 -3.06 -4.25 12.84
N HIS A 154 -2.02 -4.64 13.55
CA HIS A 154 -1.05 -5.62 13.10
C HIS A 154 -1.39 -6.99 13.68
N PHE A 155 -1.30 -8.00 12.83
CA PHE A 155 -1.64 -9.39 13.18
C PHE A 155 -0.44 -10.32 13.04
N GLY A 156 -0.44 -11.36 13.85
CA GLY A 156 0.27 -12.60 13.67
C GLY A 156 -0.72 -13.74 13.70
N PHE A 157 -0.23 -14.97 13.62
CA PHE A 157 -1.04 -16.16 13.77
C PHE A 157 -0.69 -16.84 15.09
N GLU A 158 -1.67 -17.49 15.73
CA GLU A 158 -1.46 -18.16 17.03
C GLU A 158 -0.41 -19.29 16.96
N ASP A 159 -0.20 -19.86 15.77
CA ASP A 159 0.78 -20.91 15.50
C ASP A 159 2.14 -20.36 14.98
N ASP A 160 2.35 -19.04 15.01
CA ASP A 160 3.65 -18.45 14.67
C ASP A 160 4.72 -18.85 15.71
N SER A 161 5.91 -19.20 15.23
CA SER A 161 7.05 -19.33 16.14
C SER A 161 7.46 -17.96 16.71
N PRO A 162 8.20 -17.93 17.83
CA PRO A 162 8.73 -16.67 18.37
C PRO A 162 9.53 -15.86 17.33
N GLU A 163 10.30 -16.53 16.46
CA GLU A 163 11.08 -15.89 15.41
C GLU A 163 10.19 -15.30 14.33
N MET A 164 9.09 -15.97 13.97
CA MET A 164 8.13 -15.47 13.01
C MET A 164 7.37 -14.26 13.57
N THR A 165 6.97 -14.31 14.83
CA THR A 165 6.36 -13.18 15.53
C THR A 165 7.28 -11.95 15.52
N GLN A 166 8.57 -12.13 15.84
CA GLN A 166 9.54 -11.05 15.79
C GLN A 166 9.76 -10.52 14.37
N ARG A 167 9.73 -11.38 13.35
CA ARG A 167 9.80 -10.97 11.94
C ARG A 167 8.60 -10.11 11.56
N ARG A 168 7.38 -10.53 11.92
CA ARG A 168 6.17 -9.73 11.67
C ARG A 168 6.24 -8.37 12.36
N LEU A 169 6.71 -8.30 13.60
CA LEU A 169 6.86 -7.05 14.34
C LEU A 169 7.90 -6.12 13.69
N ARG A 170 9.05 -6.64 13.24
CA ARG A 170 10.03 -5.83 12.50
C ARG A 170 9.44 -5.26 11.21
N GLN A 171 8.73 -6.09 10.46
CA GLN A 171 8.08 -5.65 9.21
C GLN A 171 6.91 -4.70 9.48
N ALA A 172 6.13 -4.91 10.55
CA ALA A 172 5.11 -3.96 10.97
C ALA A 172 5.70 -2.58 11.29
N ASN A 173 6.85 -2.53 11.96
CA ASN A 173 7.57 -1.29 12.20
C ASN A 173 8.13 -0.67 10.92
N LEU A 174 8.63 -1.49 9.99
CA LEU A 174 9.15 -1.03 8.71
C LEU A 174 8.08 -0.35 7.85
N PHE A 175 6.90 -0.98 7.73
CA PHE A 175 5.81 -0.52 6.89
C PHE A 175 4.86 0.45 7.60
N GLY A 176 4.89 0.49 8.92
CA GLY A 176 4.01 1.30 9.74
C GLY A 176 4.35 2.78 9.76
N PRO A 177 3.56 3.57 10.51
CA PRO A 177 3.62 5.05 10.49
C PRO A 177 4.97 5.66 10.89
N ALA A 178 5.75 4.96 11.69
CA ALA A 178 7.09 5.41 12.10
C ALA A 178 8.22 4.74 11.30
N GLY A 179 7.86 4.00 10.26
CA GLY A 179 8.80 3.28 9.42
C GLY A 179 9.20 4.07 8.16
N PHE A 180 10.01 3.43 7.34
CA PHE A 180 10.59 4.04 6.12
C PHE A 180 9.61 4.12 4.93
N VAL A 181 8.32 3.80 5.12
CA VAL A 181 7.33 3.74 4.05
C VAL A 181 6.17 4.68 4.35
N ALA A 182 5.35 4.37 5.34
CA ALA A 182 4.14 5.15 5.59
C ALA A 182 4.41 6.56 6.13
N ALA A 183 5.62 6.84 6.61
CA ALA A 183 6.02 8.20 6.96
C ALA A 183 6.08 9.11 5.72
N ASP A 184 6.65 8.61 4.60
CA ASP A 184 6.71 9.32 3.33
C ASP A 184 5.30 9.61 2.79
N ASP A 185 4.39 8.65 2.89
CA ASP A 185 2.98 8.80 2.50
C ASP A 185 2.30 9.91 3.29
N GLY A 186 2.52 9.95 4.61
CA GLY A 186 1.97 10.97 5.48
C GLY A 186 2.41 12.39 5.09
N GLU A 187 3.71 12.55 4.81
CA GLU A 187 4.29 13.83 4.42
C GLU A 187 3.77 14.30 3.06
N VAL A 188 3.72 13.42 2.07
CA VAL A 188 3.25 13.81 0.73
C VAL A 188 1.76 14.14 0.72
N ILE A 189 0.95 13.49 1.56
CA ILE A 189 -0.47 13.81 1.72
C ILE A 189 -0.65 15.20 2.34
N GLU A 190 0.13 15.54 3.37
CA GLU A 190 0.12 16.88 3.98
C GLU A 190 0.49 17.97 2.95
N HIS A 191 1.55 17.74 2.17
CA HIS A 191 1.94 18.67 1.10
C HIS A 191 0.86 18.80 0.03
N SER A 192 0.24 17.71 -0.38
CA SER A 192 -0.84 17.72 -1.36
C SER A 192 -2.05 18.48 -0.85
N GLN A 193 -2.45 18.28 0.41
CA GLN A 193 -3.53 19.04 1.03
C GLN A 193 -3.23 20.55 1.05
N SER A 194 -2.04 20.92 1.48
CA SER A 194 -1.60 22.32 1.51
C SER A 194 -1.62 22.96 0.11
N ALA A 195 -1.24 22.20 -0.91
CA ALA A 195 -1.28 22.64 -2.29
C ALA A 195 -2.72 22.89 -2.78
N PHE A 196 -3.65 21.99 -2.47
CA PHE A 196 -5.08 22.17 -2.81
C PHE A 196 -5.72 23.34 -2.06
N GLU A 197 -5.39 23.54 -0.79
CA GLU A 197 -5.89 24.68 -0.02
C GLU A 197 -5.38 26.02 -0.56
N SER A 198 -4.13 26.07 -1.00
CA SER A 198 -3.53 27.27 -1.57
C SER A 198 -4.09 27.61 -2.95
N LYS A 199 -4.63 26.63 -3.68
CA LYS A 199 -5.14 26.77 -5.05
C LYS A 199 -6.44 25.99 -5.26
N PRO A 200 -7.54 26.37 -4.60
CA PRO A 200 -8.76 25.56 -4.53
C PRO A 200 -9.48 25.35 -5.87
N PHE A 201 -9.13 26.11 -6.91
CA PHE A 201 -9.71 25.97 -8.25
C PHE A 201 -8.84 25.17 -9.22
N HIS A 202 -7.66 24.71 -8.80
CA HIS A 202 -6.85 23.82 -9.62
C HIS A 202 -7.49 22.42 -9.68
N ARG A 203 -7.40 21.81 -10.84
CA ARG A 203 -7.86 20.45 -11.07
C ARG A 203 -6.65 19.54 -11.13
N ALA A 204 -6.74 18.41 -10.42
CA ALA A 204 -5.83 17.30 -10.62
C ALA A 204 -6.37 16.38 -11.73
N LEU A 205 -5.45 15.73 -12.45
CA LEU A 205 -5.76 14.88 -13.57
C LEU A 205 -5.19 13.49 -13.29
N ALA A 206 -6.03 12.45 -13.40
CA ALA A 206 -5.65 11.05 -13.18
C ALA A 206 -5.76 10.28 -14.50
N GLU A 207 -4.78 10.45 -15.38
CA GLU A 207 -4.76 9.88 -16.74
C GLU A 207 -3.61 8.91 -17.00
N LEU A 208 -2.74 8.65 -16.03
CA LEU A 208 -1.67 7.68 -16.21
C LEU A 208 -2.25 6.32 -16.57
N GLY A 209 -1.79 5.75 -17.68
CA GLY A 209 -2.34 4.51 -18.24
C GLY A 209 -3.65 4.66 -19.00
N GLY A 210 -4.05 5.90 -19.39
CA GLY A 210 -5.22 6.20 -20.21
C GLY A 210 -6.49 6.51 -19.40
N HIS A 211 -7.64 6.46 -20.07
CA HIS A 211 -8.94 6.87 -19.50
C HIS A 211 -9.81 5.69 -19.02
N GLU A 212 -9.45 4.48 -19.42
CA GLU A 212 -10.24 3.30 -19.12
C GLU A 212 -10.21 2.98 -17.61
N VAL A 213 -11.27 2.30 -17.18
CA VAL A 213 -11.42 1.76 -15.84
C VAL A 213 -11.61 0.26 -15.95
N GLY A 214 -10.69 -0.51 -15.38
CA GLY A 214 -10.74 -1.97 -15.46
C GLY A 214 -9.53 -2.62 -14.81
N ASP A 215 -9.54 -3.93 -14.85
CA ASP A 215 -8.42 -4.74 -14.41
C ASP A 215 -7.21 -4.55 -15.30
N THR A 216 -6.02 -4.67 -14.74
CA THR A 216 -4.76 -4.61 -15.50
C THR A 216 -3.71 -5.55 -14.89
N ASP A 217 -2.70 -5.88 -15.68
CA ASP A 217 -1.57 -6.74 -15.30
C ASP A 217 -0.25 -5.97 -15.10
N HIS A 218 -0.34 -4.64 -15.03
CA HIS A 218 0.80 -3.77 -14.78
C HIS A 218 0.46 -2.69 -13.74
N MET A 219 1.50 -2.07 -13.16
CA MET A 219 1.36 -1.09 -12.07
C MET A 219 1.41 0.38 -12.55
N VAL A 220 1.78 0.67 -13.79
CA VAL A 220 1.95 2.06 -14.26
C VAL A 220 0.60 2.57 -14.79
N THR A 221 -0.32 2.83 -13.89
CA THR A 221 -1.68 3.27 -14.22
C THR A 221 -2.42 3.82 -13.01
N GLU A 222 -3.35 4.73 -13.24
CA GLU A 222 -4.30 5.28 -12.24
C GLU A 222 -5.71 4.69 -12.38
N THR A 223 -5.85 3.53 -13.02
CA THR A 223 -7.16 2.91 -13.28
C THR A 223 -7.99 2.70 -12.01
N LEU A 224 -7.35 2.33 -10.87
CA LEU A 224 -8.04 2.12 -9.60
C LEU A 224 -8.55 3.43 -8.99
N ILE A 225 -7.80 4.52 -9.15
CA ILE A 225 -8.18 5.87 -8.70
C ILE A 225 -9.40 6.35 -9.51
N ARG A 226 -9.33 6.21 -10.84
CA ARG A 226 -10.46 6.56 -11.73
C ARG A 226 -11.73 5.78 -11.39
N GLY A 227 -11.59 4.48 -11.13
CA GLY A 227 -12.71 3.63 -10.72
C GLY A 227 -13.34 4.09 -9.40
N MET A 228 -12.51 4.35 -8.40
CA MET A 228 -12.96 4.85 -7.10
C MET A 228 -13.75 6.17 -7.24
N TYR A 229 -13.23 7.14 -8.00
CA TYR A 229 -13.91 8.41 -8.18
C TYR A 229 -15.17 8.32 -9.04
N ARG A 230 -15.23 7.38 -9.98
CA ARG A 230 -16.48 7.07 -10.69
C ARG A 230 -17.56 6.64 -9.71
N TYR A 231 -17.26 5.65 -8.87
CA TYR A 231 -18.19 5.16 -7.85
C TYR A 231 -18.53 6.23 -6.82
N TRP A 232 -17.55 7.01 -6.36
CA TRP A 232 -17.78 8.09 -5.40
C TRP A 232 -18.78 9.12 -5.95
N ARG A 233 -18.65 9.51 -7.21
CA ARG A 233 -19.59 10.43 -7.86
C ARG A 233 -20.99 9.84 -7.93
N GLU A 234 -21.11 8.58 -8.34
CA GLU A 234 -22.40 7.88 -8.36
C GLU A 234 -23.11 7.93 -7.01
N VAL A 235 -22.37 7.70 -5.92
CA VAL A 235 -22.92 7.75 -4.55
C VAL A 235 -23.30 9.17 -4.13
N MET A 236 -22.50 10.18 -4.51
CA MET A 236 -22.74 11.57 -4.12
C MET A 236 -23.82 12.24 -4.96
N GLU A 237 -24.09 11.75 -6.15
CA GLU A 237 -25.13 12.26 -7.07
C GLU A 237 -26.44 11.45 -6.97
N ALA A 238 -26.44 10.38 -6.18
CA ALA A 238 -27.66 9.62 -5.92
C ALA A 238 -28.72 10.48 -5.21
N PRO A 239 -29.98 10.46 -5.64
CA PRO A 239 -31.05 11.28 -5.09
C PRO A 239 -31.38 10.95 -3.61
#